data_850eeda76b0130c94a84afa0bfdc9113
#
_entry.id   850eeda76b0130c94a84afa0bfdc9113
#
_cell.length_a   1.000
_cell.length_b   1.000
_cell.length_c   1.000
_cell.angle_alpha   90.00
_cell.angle_beta   90.00
_cell.angle_gamma   90.00
#
_symmetry.space_group_name_H-M   'P 1'
#
loop_
_entity.id
_entity.type
_entity.pdbx_description
1 polymer ?
#
loop_
_entity_poly.entity_id
_entity_poly.type
_entity_poly.pdbx_seq_one_letter_code
_entity_poly.pdbx_strand_id
1 'polypeptide(L)'
;LESSALPDGICISQNVFDMINLKIKVSYEDAGELDLKNIGRPIRAFHIVPCKGATRGLQHSADKPAVKVEKAEAGSLAVMLFKNLSNDEEQEYFCEGLSEDLISALSRYKKLVVVSSNASFSYKDKNKSPKEIGEELGVRYILEGKVRKLGPKMRITASLVSAENGTNLWSNNFDTSIDEIFDIQDELVGTIVSTIVGNVEKDHIKQLSNSKPENMKAYDLVLRGLEYHRRSSISAENNKKALDFFNRAIEADPTYARAHAWKCCSLGNNSEWFPDEMPENWMNDAFASVHKALELDLSLIHI
;
A
#
# COMPACT_ATOMS: atom_id res chain seq x y z
N LEU A 1 21.39 6.73 15.38
CA LEU A 1 21.79 5.32 15.61
C LEU A 1 22.56 4.73 14.42
N GLU A 2 22.18 5.06 13.18
CA GLU A 2 22.88 4.58 11.97
C GLU A 2 24.38 4.92 11.99
N SER A 3 24.72 6.17 12.30
CA SER A 3 26.13 6.63 12.40
C SER A 3 26.92 6.01 13.56
N SER A 4 26.23 5.37 14.50
CA SER A 4 26.82 4.69 15.67
C SER A 4 26.88 3.18 15.48
N ALA A 5 26.36 2.65 14.36
CA ALA A 5 26.49 1.23 14.05
C ALA A 5 27.93 0.87 13.66
N LEU A 6 28.37 -0.33 14.05
CA LEU A 6 29.63 -0.89 13.57
C LEU A 6 29.55 -1.13 12.05
N PRO A 7 30.67 -1.10 11.29
CA PRO A 7 30.66 -1.49 9.89
C PRO A 7 29.99 -2.85 9.72
N ASP A 8 29.02 -2.94 8.79
CA ASP A 8 28.19 -4.12 8.54
C ASP A 8 27.36 -4.61 9.77
N GLY A 9 27.20 -3.77 10.80
CA GLY A 9 26.45 -4.04 12.01
C GLY A 9 25.14 -3.26 12.07
N ILE A 10 24.30 -3.64 13.06
CA ILE A 10 23.05 -2.97 13.36
C ILE A 10 23.15 -2.37 14.77
N CYS A 11 22.78 -1.08 14.93
CA CYS A 11 22.65 -0.43 16.22
C CYS A 11 21.19 -0.12 16.51
N ILE A 12 20.68 -0.59 17.64
CA ILE A 12 19.28 -0.42 18.06
C ILE A 12 19.19 0.32 19.39
N SER A 13 18.08 1.02 19.63
CA SER A 13 17.80 1.67 20.91
C SER A 13 17.36 0.67 21.97
N GLN A 14 17.42 1.08 23.25
CA GLN A 14 16.90 0.29 24.38
C GLN A 14 15.45 -0.16 24.16
N ASN A 15 14.59 0.72 23.66
CA ASN A 15 13.18 0.36 23.41
C ASN A 15 13.05 -0.77 22.37
N VAL A 16 13.82 -0.72 21.29
CA VAL A 16 13.82 -1.80 20.29
C VAL A 16 14.40 -3.06 20.88
N PHE A 17 15.51 -2.97 21.65
CA PHE A 17 16.09 -4.11 22.35
C PHE A 17 15.06 -4.81 23.24
N ASP A 18 14.31 -4.08 24.07
CA ASP A 18 13.31 -4.63 24.98
C ASP A 18 12.17 -5.36 24.23
N MET A 19 11.85 -4.91 23.02
CA MET A 19 10.82 -5.54 22.19
C MET A 19 11.27 -6.85 21.51
N ILE A 20 12.56 -7.01 21.23
CA ILE A 20 13.06 -8.11 20.38
C ILE A 20 13.99 -9.09 21.09
N ASN A 21 14.58 -8.75 22.24
CA ASN A 21 15.60 -9.57 22.93
C ASN A 21 15.14 -11.00 23.27
N LEU A 22 13.83 -11.20 23.51
CA LEU A 22 13.22 -12.51 23.75
C LEU A 22 12.69 -13.20 22.49
N LYS A 23 12.57 -12.47 21.39
CA LYS A 23 11.97 -12.96 20.14
C LYS A 23 13.01 -13.37 19.10
N ILE A 24 14.17 -12.75 19.13
CA ILE A 24 15.24 -12.97 18.13
C ILE A 24 16.49 -13.49 18.86
N LYS A 25 16.96 -14.68 18.46
CA LYS A 25 18.17 -15.30 19.01
C LYS A 25 19.42 -14.73 18.32
N VAL A 26 19.85 -13.57 18.75
CA VAL A 26 21.10 -12.91 18.33
C VAL A 26 21.86 -12.45 19.57
N SER A 27 23.15 -12.20 19.43
CA SER A 27 23.94 -11.62 20.53
C SER A 27 23.84 -10.11 20.48
N TYR A 28 23.70 -9.48 21.66
CA TYR A 28 23.64 -8.04 21.81
C TYR A 28 24.84 -7.56 22.61
N GLU A 29 25.49 -6.50 22.18
CA GLU A 29 26.53 -5.80 22.94
C GLU A 29 26.02 -4.41 23.32
N ASP A 30 26.14 -4.06 24.61
CA ASP A 30 25.73 -2.73 25.10
C ASP A 30 26.67 -1.66 24.55
N ALA A 31 26.15 -0.75 23.78
CA ALA A 31 26.88 0.39 23.22
C ALA A 31 26.89 1.60 24.18
N GLY A 32 26.23 1.48 25.35
CA GLY A 32 26.11 2.56 26.34
C GLY A 32 25.11 3.64 25.95
N GLU A 33 25.21 4.79 26.60
CA GLU A 33 24.41 5.97 26.31
C GLU A 33 25.03 6.79 25.17
N LEU A 34 24.26 7.04 24.14
CA LEU A 34 24.70 7.80 22.96
C LEU A 34 23.99 9.15 22.91
N ASP A 35 24.76 10.20 22.74
CA ASP A 35 24.26 11.53 22.41
C ASP A 35 23.99 11.63 20.90
N LEU A 36 22.73 11.64 20.52
CA LEU A 36 22.32 11.66 19.12
C LEU A 36 21.93 13.07 18.69
N LYS A 37 22.36 13.45 17.48
CA LYS A 37 22.00 14.74 16.89
C LYS A 37 20.48 14.86 16.79
N ASN A 38 19.94 15.98 17.30
CA ASN A 38 18.49 16.29 17.34
C ASN A 38 17.66 15.50 18.38
N ILE A 39 18.28 14.81 19.32
CA ILE A 39 17.58 14.17 20.45
C ILE A 39 18.12 14.78 21.74
N GLY A 40 17.25 15.44 22.50
CA GLY A 40 17.61 16.24 23.68
C GLY A 40 17.99 15.43 24.94
N ARG A 41 18.11 14.11 24.85
CA ARG A 41 18.53 13.23 25.95
C ARG A 41 19.37 12.08 25.41
N PRO A 42 20.35 11.56 26.18
CA PRO A 42 21.09 10.36 25.80
C PRO A 42 20.16 9.17 25.63
N ILE A 43 20.44 8.35 24.64
CA ILE A 43 19.70 7.10 24.37
C ILE A 43 20.64 5.92 24.55
N ARG A 44 20.27 4.97 25.44
CA ARG A 44 20.99 3.71 25.54
C ARG A 44 20.78 2.88 24.28
N ALA A 45 21.85 2.35 23.73
CA ALA A 45 21.86 1.62 22.48
C ALA A 45 22.59 0.27 22.59
N PHE A 46 22.31 -0.63 21.66
CA PHE A 46 22.88 -1.98 21.59
C PHE A 46 23.31 -2.28 20.16
N HIS A 47 24.49 -2.87 20.01
CA HIS A 47 24.90 -3.49 18.74
C HIS A 47 24.39 -4.91 18.66
N ILE A 48 23.80 -5.29 17.51
CA ILE A 48 23.51 -6.69 17.21
C ILE A 48 24.76 -7.30 16.61
N VAL A 49 25.29 -8.32 17.31
CA VAL A 49 26.50 -9.05 16.89
C VAL A 49 26.07 -10.38 16.27
N PRO A 50 26.54 -10.72 15.06
CA PRO A 50 26.30 -12.04 14.48
C PRO A 50 26.80 -13.14 15.41
N CYS A 51 26.00 -14.16 15.71
CA CYS A 51 26.44 -15.30 16.51
C CYS A 51 27.66 -15.96 15.85
N LYS A 52 28.73 -16.18 16.61
CA LYS A 52 29.91 -16.95 16.17
C LYS A 52 29.44 -18.34 15.72
N GLY A 53 29.33 -18.55 14.42
CA GLY A 53 28.83 -19.78 13.78
C GLY A 53 28.02 -19.52 12.51
N ALA A 54 27.59 -18.30 12.28
CA ALA A 54 26.91 -17.86 11.05
C ALA A 54 27.85 -17.12 10.08
N THR A 55 29.17 -17.37 10.16
CA THR A 55 30.11 -16.91 9.14
C THR A 55 29.96 -17.75 7.88
N ARG A 56 28.88 -17.55 7.16
CA ARG A 56 28.86 -17.81 5.72
C ARG A 56 29.06 -16.47 5.04
N GLY A 57 30.32 -16.28 4.68
CA GLY A 57 30.95 -15.18 4.01
C GLY A 57 30.03 -14.21 3.27
N LEU A 58 29.91 -12.99 3.78
CA LEU A 58 29.67 -11.81 2.96
C LEU A 58 31.05 -11.38 2.44
N GLN A 59 31.61 -12.15 1.50
CA GLN A 59 32.60 -11.62 0.59
C GLN A 59 31.86 -10.68 -0.36
N HIS A 60 32.21 -9.41 -0.32
CA HIS A 60 31.93 -8.48 -1.41
C HIS A 60 32.74 -8.93 -2.64
N SER A 61 32.26 -9.96 -3.31
CA SER A 61 32.59 -10.20 -4.70
C SER A 61 31.58 -9.40 -5.54
N ALA A 62 32.09 -8.63 -6.47
CA ALA A 62 31.31 -7.89 -7.46
C ALA A 62 30.56 -8.83 -8.46
N ASP A 63 30.37 -10.08 -8.09
CA ASP A 63 29.46 -11.01 -8.72
C ASP A 63 28.22 -11.13 -7.81
N LYS A 64 27.14 -10.49 -8.22
CA LYS A 64 25.80 -10.77 -7.66
C LYS A 64 25.62 -12.29 -7.69
N PRO A 65 25.48 -12.99 -6.51
CA PRO A 65 24.97 -14.34 -6.57
C PRO A 65 23.60 -14.22 -7.21
N ALA A 66 23.39 -14.94 -8.31
CA ALA A 66 22.04 -15.14 -8.81
C ALA A 66 21.23 -15.69 -7.64
N VAL A 67 20.42 -14.83 -7.02
CA VAL A 67 19.34 -15.25 -6.12
C VAL A 67 18.59 -16.26 -6.98
N LYS A 68 18.58 -17.53 -6.57
CA LYS A 68 17.61 -18.48 -7.13
C LYS A 68 16.27 -17.88 -6.80
N VAL A 69 15.70 -17.16 -7.75
CA VAL A 69 14.31 -16.69 -7.69
C VAL A 69 13.52 -17.97 -7.55
N GLU A 70 13.00 -18.23 -6.35
CA GLU A 70 11.95 -19.23 -6.19
C GLU A 70 10.92 -18.89 -7.28
N LYS A 71 10.58 -19.88 -8.10
CA LYS A 71 9.71 -19.67 -9.25
C LYS A 71 8.48 -18.91 -8.75
N ALA A 72 8.28 -17.70 -9.25
CA ALA A 72 7.17 -16.84 -8.82
C ALA A 72 5.87 -17.67 -8.85
N GLU A 73 5.06 -17.57 -7.80
CA GLU A 73 3.83 -18.36 -7.67
C GLU A 73 2.91 -18.15 -8.89
N ALA A 74 2.22 -19.19 -9.29
CA ALA A 74 1.46 -19.23 -10.55
C ALA A 74 0.44 -18.08 -10.69
N GLY A 75 -0.11 -17.59 -9.58
CA GLY A 75 -1.08 -16.49 -9.53
C GLY A 75 -0.52 -15.17 -9.00
N SER A 76 0.80 -14.98 -8.96
CA SER A 76 1.41 -13.77 -8.40
C SER A 76 1.32 -12.58 -9.37
N LEU A 77 0.84 -11.43 -8.85
CA LEU A 77 0.50 -10.23 -9.61
C LEU A 77 0.97 -8.96 -8.86
N ALA A 78 1.58 -8.03 -9.59
CA ALA A 78 1.78 -6.66 -9.15
C ALA A 78 0.86 -5.72 -9.97
N VAL A 79 0.15 -4.83 -9.30
CA VAL A 79 -0.60 -3.75 -9.92
C VAL A 79 0.25 -2.48 -9.82
N MET A 80 0.72 -1.99 -10.96
CA MET A 80 1.49 -0.76 -11.01
C MET A 80 0.60 0.45 -10.82
N LEU A 81 1.17 1.53 -10.30
CA LEU A 81 0.45 2.80 -10.24
C LEU A 81 0.04 3.21 -11.66
N PHE A 82 -1.25 3.46 -11.85
CA PHE A 82 -1.78 3.93 -13.14
C PHE A 82 -1.26 5.33 -13.45
N LYS A 83 -0.80 5.54 -14.68
CA LYS A 83 -0.21 6.82 -15.11
C LYS A 83 -1.29 7.80 -15.50
N ASN A 84 -1.23 8.99 -14.94
CA ASN A 84 -2.05 10.11 -15.39
C ASN A 84 -1.50 10.65 -16.72
N LEU A 85 -2.29 10.59 -17.79
CA LEU A 85 -2.00 11.18 -19.09
C LEU A 85 -2.84 12.44 -19.36
N SER A 86 -3.53 12.95 -18.34
CA SER A 86 -4.28 14.21 -18.43
C SER A 86 -3.32 15.38 -18.19
N ASN A 87 -3.68 16.57 -18.68
CA ASN A 87 -2.96 17.81 -18.34
C ASN A 87 -3.37 18.37 -16.97
N ASP A 88 -4.08 17.59 -16.17
CA ASP A 88 -4.65 17.95 -14.87
C ASP A 88 -3.93 17.15 -13.80
N GLU A 89 -3.01 17.79 -13.08
CA GLU A 89 -2.26 17.17 -11.98
C GLU A 89 -3.16 16.71 -10.83
N GLU A 90 -4.35 17.34 -10.68
CA GLU A 90 -5.33 16.92 -9.68
C GLU A 90 -5.87 15.50 -9.92
N GLN A 91 -5.63 14.91 -11.10
CA GLN A 91 -6.03 13.53 -11.40
C GLN A 91 -5.02 12.47 -10.90
N GLU A 92 -3.87 12.85 -10.36
CA GLU A 92 -2.90 11.89 -9.78
C GLU A 92 -3.53 11.08 -8.65
N TYR A 93 -4.28 11.74 -7.74
CA TYR A 93 -4.95 11.05 -6.63
C TYR A 93 -5.97 10.00 -7.11
N PHE A 94 -6.62 10.29 -8.26
CA PHE A 94 -7.56 9.34 -8.85
C PHE A 94 -6.86 8.11 -9.37
N CYS A 95 -5.73 8.25 -10.08
CA CYS A 95 -4.93 7.13 -10.57
C CYS A 95 -4.41 6.26 -9.42
N GLU A 96 -3.97 6.89 -8.33
CA GLU A 96 -3.54 6.18 -7.12
C GLU A 96 -4.68 5.40 -6.48
N GLY A 97 -5.84 6.06 -6.27
CA GLY A 97 -7.01 5.43 -5.69
C GLY A 97 -7.53 4.25 -6.51
N LEU A 98 -7.63 4.41 -7.83
CA LEU A 98 -8.02 3.33 -8.74
C LEU A 98 -7.06 2.14 -8.66
N SER A 99 -5.75 2.40 -8.61
CA SER A 99 -4.75 1.33 -8.49
C SER A 99 -4.85 0.58 -7.16
N GLU A 100 -5.06 1.29 -6.05
CA GLU A 100 -5.28 0.69 -4.73
C GLU A 100 -6.57 -0.13 -4.67
N ASP A 101 -7.64 0.37 -5.28
CA ASP A 101 -8.91 -0.34 -5.34
C ASP A 101 -8.79 -1.64 -6.11
N LEU A 102 -8.04 -1.65 -7.22
CA LEU A 102 -7.73 -2.86 -7.97
C LEU A 102 -6.91 -3.85 -7.14
N ILE A 103 -5.88 -3.39 -6.41
CA ILE A 103 -5.10 -4.23 -5.49
C ILE A 103 -6.02 -4.86 -4.44
N SER A 104 -6.85 -4.05 -3.79
CA SER A 104 -7.78 -4.50 -2.77
C SER A 104 -8.77 -5.53 -3.31
N ALA A 105 -9.39 -5.25 -4.46
CA ALA A 105 -10.36 -6.15 -5.08
C ALA A 105 -9.72 -7.48 -5.52
N LEU A 106 -8.53 -7.44 -6.14
CA LEU A 106 -7.81 -8.64 -6.59
C LEU A 106 -7.30 -9.48 -5.41
N SER A 107 -6.91 -8.86 -4.29
CA SER A 107 -6.44 -9.56 -3.09
C SER A 107 -7.51 -10.42 -2.40
N ARG A 108 -8.79 -10.21 -2.71
CA ARG A 108 -9.90 -11.05 -2.22
C ARG A 108 -9.93 -12.44 -2.85
N TYR A 109 -9.23 -12.62 -3.97
CA TYR A 109 -9.19 -13.91 -4.67
C TYR A 109 -8.06 -14.78 -4.13
N LYS A 110 -8.40 -15.84 -3.38
CA LYS A 110 -7.43 -16.75 -2.72
C LYS A 110 -6.40 -17.39 -3.65
N LYS A 111 -6.67 -17.43 -4.96
CA LYS A 111 -5.75 -17.98 -5.97
C LYS A 111 -4.78 -16.93 -6.53
N LEU A 112 -4.93 -15.66 -6.14
CA LEU A 112 -4.02 -14.59 -6.51
C LEU A 112 -3.15 -14.21 -5.32
N VAL A 113 -1.87 -13.99 -5.58
CA VAL A 113 -0.92 -13.40 -4.64
C VAL A 113 -0.61 -12.01 -5.14
N VAL A 114 -1.27 -11.00 -4.56
CA VAL A 114 -1.15 -9.62 -5.01
C VAL A 114 -0.14 -8.87 -4.16
N VAL A 115 0.82 -8.23 -4.80
CA VAL A 115 1.84 -7.41 -4.13
C VAL A 115 1.20 -6.15 -3.55
N SER A 116 1.66 -5.72 -2.38
CA SER A 116 1.16 -4.51 -1.72
C SER A 116 1.38 -3.25 -2.55
N SER A 117 0.50 -2.25 -2.36
CA SER A 117 0.60 -0.95 -3.04
C SER A 117 1.95 -0.27 -2.79
N ASN A 118 2.45 -0.29 -1.56
CA ASN A 118 3.74 0.32 -1.22
C ASN A 118 4.89 -0.27 -2.04
N ALA A 119 4.95 -1.59 -2.20
CA ALA A 119 5.99 -2.24 -3.00
C ALA A 119 5.83 -1.94 -4.49
N SER A 120 4.61 -2.05 -5.04
CA SER A 120 4.34 -1.76 -6.45
C SER A 120 4.56 -0.30 -6.81
N PHE A 121 4.09 0.64 -5.98
CA PHE A 121 4.17 2.08 -6.27
C PHE A 121 5.58 2.65 -6.11
N SER A 122 6.48 1.95 -5.41
CA SER A 122 7.89 2.31 -5.35
C SER A 122 8.58 2.34 -6.71
N TYR A 123 7.94 1.81 -7.75
CA TYR A 123 8.42 1.80 -9.14
C TYR A 123 7.86 2.94 -10.00
N LYS A 124 7.07 3.89 -9.43
CA LYS A 124 6.40 4.98 -10.15
C LYS A 124 7.30 5.68 -11.18
N ASP A 125 8.51 6.05 -10.79
CA ASP A 125 9.42 6.83 -11.64
C ASP A 125 10.67 6.05 -12.06
N LYS A 126 10.67 4.74 -11.85
CA LYS A 126 11.78 3.87 -12.23
C LYS A 126 11.58 3.38 -13.66
N ASN A 127 12.56 3.66 -14.51
CA ASN A 127 12.54 3.22 -15.90
C ASN A 127 12.99 1.75 -16.00
N LYS A 128 12.20 0.83 -15.41
CA LYS A 128 12.46 -0.61 -15.40
C LYS A 128 11.52 -1.34 -16.34
N SER A 129 12.01 -2.37 -16.96
CA SER A 129 11.20 -3.27 -17.79
C SER A 129 10.27 -4.14 -16.91
N PRO A 130 9.15 -4.63 -17.45
CA PRO A 130 8.28 -5.57 -16.74
C PRO A 130 9.04 -6.81 -16.23
N LYS A 131 10.05 -7.27 -16.94
CA LYS A 131 10.88 -8.39 -16.53
C LYS A 131 11.69 -8.08 -15.27
N GLU A 132 12.36 -6.93 -15.23
CA GLU A 132 13.14 -6.50 -14.05
C GLU A 132 12.23 -6.29 -12.84
N ILE A 133 11.04 -5.67 -13.02
CA ILE A 133 10.06 -5.50 -11.96
C ILE A 133 9.57 -6.85 -11.45
N GLY A 134 9.27 -7.78 -12.36
CA GLY A 134 8.80 -9.11 -12.01
C GLY A 134 9.83 -9.94 -11.24
N GLU A 135 11.10 -9.84 -11.61
CA GLU A 135 12.22 -10.49 -10.90
C GLU A 135 12.40 -9.91 -9.50
N GLU A 136 12.32 -8.58 -9.33
CA GLU A 136 12.50 -7.91 -8.04
C GLU A 136 11.32 -8.09 -7.09
N LEU A 137 10.10 -8.10 -7.59
CA LEU A 137 8.89 -8.30 -6.80
C LEU A 137 8.50 -9.78 -6.64
N GLY A 138 9.14 -10.68 -7.36
CA GLY A 138 8.82 -12.11 -7.35
C GLY A 138 7.45 -12.43 -7.95
N VAL A 139 7.01 -11.70 -8.99
CA VAL A 139 5.68 -11.86 -9.60
C VAL A 139 5.76 -12.34 -11.05
N ARG A 140 4.73 -13.07 -11.47
CA ARG A 140 4.59 -13.56 -12.86
C ARG A 140 3.85 -12.59 -13.76
N TYR A 141 2.98 -11.77 -13.18
CA TYR A 141 2.12 -10.86 -13.92
C TYR A 141 2.26 -9.44 -13.40
N ILE A 142 2.15 -8.49 -14.32
CA ILE A 142 2.16 -7.06 -14.02
C ILE A 142 0.95 -6.44 -14.70
N LEU A 143 0.09 -5.78 -13.92
CA LEU A 143 -0.99 -4.94 -14.42
C LEU A 143 -0.47 -3.51 -14.53
N GLU A 144 -0.47 -2.98 -15.74
CA GLU A 144 -0.15 -1.58 -16.03
C GLU A 144 -1.39 -0.85 -16.51
N GLY A 145 -1.50 0.45 -16.19
CA GLY A 145 -2.62 1.24 -16.65
C GLY A 145 -2.27 2.71 -16.86
N LYS A 146 -3.14 3.37 -17.64
CA LYS A 146 -3.08 4.79 -17.94
C LYS A 146 -4.48 5.38 -17.91
N VAL A 147 -4.61 6.56 -17.35
CA VAL A 147 -5.88 7.30 -17.30
C VAL A 147 -5.72 8.60 -18.04
N ARG A 148 -6.67 8.92 -18.92
CA ARG A 148 -6.76 10.21 -19.61
C ARG A 148 -8.16 10.76 -19.45
N LYS A 149 -8.30 11.91 -18.81
CA LYS A 149 -9.55 12.65 -18.69
C LYS A 149 -9.70 13.63 -19.85
N LEU A 150 -10.87 13.66 -20.46
CA LEU A 150 -11.24 14.55 -21.57
C LEU A 150 -12.63 15.14 -21.26
N GLY A 151 -12.65 16.25 -20.54
CA GLY A 151 -13.89 16.87 -20.05
C GLY A 151 -14.59 15.93 -19.04
N PRO A 152 -15.90 15.61 -19.24
CA PRO A 152 -16.63 14.70 -18.35
C PRO A 152 -16.30 13.22 -18.58
N LYS A 153 -15.65 12.87 -19.70
CA LYS A 153 -15.28 11.51 -20.07
C LYS A 153 -13.86 11.18 -19.65
N MET A 154 -13.66 9.91 -19.36
CA MET A 154 -12.38 9.35 -18.96
C MET A 154 -12.08 8.13 -19.82
N ARG A 155 -10.85 8.00 -20.28
CA ARG A 155 -10.36 6.77 -20.93
C ARG A 155 -9.34 6.11 -20.01
N ILE A 156 -9.61 4.86 -19.66
CA ILE A 156 -8.72 4.00 -18.91
C ILE A 156 -8.17 2.95 -19.87
N THR A 157 -6.86 2.90 -20.00
CA THR A 157 -6.17 1.81 -20.72
C THR A 157 -5.54 0.91 -19.67
N ALA A 158 -5.81 -0.39 -19.72
CA ALA A 158 -5.21 -1.37 -18.84
C ALA A 158 -4.59 -2.50 -19.66
N SER A 159 -3.45 -3.00 -19.21
CA SER A 159 -2.70 -4.07 -19.87
C SER A 159 -2.14 -5.04 -18.82
N LEU A 160 -2.37 -6.33 -19.02
CA LEU A 160 -1.75 -7.41 -18.24
C LEU A 160 -0.56 -7.96 -19.01
N VAL A 161 0.61 -7.87 -18.39
CA VAL A 161 1.88 -8.25 -18.98
C VAL A 161 2.45 -9.46 -18.27
N SER A 162 2.98 -10.43 -19.01
CA SER A 162 3.83 -11.50 -18.46
C SER A 162 5.19 -10.92 -18.09
N ALA A 163 5.56 -11.02 -16.81
CA ALA A 163 6.86 -10.57 -16.32
C ALA A 163 8.03 -11.44 -16.85
N GLU A 164 7.77 -12.69 -17.21
CA GLU A 164 8.79 -13.62 -17.69
C GLU A 164 9.40 -13.18 -19.04
N ASN A 165 8.55 -12.72 -19.96
CA ASN A 165 8.96 -12.41 -21.33
C ASN A 165 8.51 -11.02 -21.83
N GLY A 166 7.86 -10.23 -20.99
CA GLY A 166 7.39 -8.88 -21.33
C GLY A 166 6.25 -8.85 -22.34
N THR A 167 5.57 -9.99 -22.60
CA THR A 167 4.48 -10.03 -23.57
C THR A 167 3.17 -9.57 -22.95
N ASN A 168 2.41 -8.77 -23.70
CA ASN A 168 1.02 -8.44 -23.36
C ASN A 168 0.14 -9.66 -23.51
N LEU A 169 -0.45 -10.10 -22.40
CA LEU A 169 -1.44 -11.19 -22.38
C LEU A 169 -2.83 -10.64 -22.71
N TRP A 170 -3.08 -9.41 -22.31
CA TRP A 170 -4.35 -8.72 -22.51
C TRP A 170 -4.12 -7.22 -22.46
N SER A 171 -4.86 -6.47 -23.27
CA SER A 171 -4.91 -5.02 -23.24
C SER A 171 -6.28 -4.54 -23.71
N ASN A 172 -6.88 -3.59 -22.97
CA ASN A 172 -8.17 -3.02 -23.37
C ASN A 172 -8.24 -1.52 -22.99
N ASN A 173 -9.16 -0.82 -23.67
CA ASN A 173 -9.50 0.57 -23.40
C ASN A 173 -10.95 0.64 -22.93
N PHE A 174 -11.19 1.36 -21.85
CA PHE A 174 -12.49 1.62 -21.29
C PHE A 174 -12.79 3.11 -21.39
N ASP A 175 -13.82 3.46 -22.13
CA ASP A 175 -14.34 4.83 -22.19
C ASP A 175 -15.50 4.93 -21.20
N THR A 176 -15.37 5.77 -20.19
CA THR A 176 -16.29 5.84 -19.05
C THR A 176 -16.47 7.27 -18.56
N SER A 177 -17.40 7.46 -17.65
CA SER A 177 -17.50 8.63 -16.79
C SER A 177 -17.07 8.29 -15.37
N ILE A 178 -16.90 9.29 -14.51
CA ILE A 178 -16.54 9.05 -13.12
C ILE A 178 -17.63 8.24 -12.38
N ASP A 179 -18.88 8.39 -12.79
CA ASP A 179 -20.01 7.71 -12.16
C ASP A 179 -20.07 6.20 -12.49
N GLU A 180 -19.41 5.79 -13.59
CA GLU A 180 -19.37 4.39 -14.07
C GLU A 180 -18.05 3.68 -13.72
N ILE A 181 -17.16 4.33 -12.95
CA ILE A 181 -15.80 3.81 -12.70
C ILE A 181 -15.80 2.43 -12.03
N PHE A 182 -16.76 2.17 -11.15
CA PHE A 182 -16.86 0.89 -10.46
C PHE A 182 -17.27 -0.26 -11.38
N ASP A 183 -18.06 0.00 -12.40
CA ASP A 183 -18.43 -1.03 -13.39
C ASP A 183 -17.20 -1.43 -14.21
N ILE A 184 -16.36 -0.45 -14.56
CA ILE A 184 -15.06 -0.70 -15.21
C ILE A 184 -14.10 -1.44 -14.28
N GLN A 185 -14.05 -1.08 -13.00
CA GLN A 185 -13.23 -1.77 -12.01
C GLN A 185 -13.64 -3.25 -11.89
N ASP A 186 -14.94 -3.55 -11.82
CA ASP A 186 -15.44 -4.92 -11.76
C ASP A 186 -15.11 -5.71 -13.05
N GLU A 187 -15.24 -5.08 -14.22
CA GLU A 187 -14.90 -5.69 -15.50
C GLU A 187 -13.38 -5.99 -15.57
N LEU A 188 -12.54 -5.06 -15.13
CA LEU A 188 -11.09 -5.24 -15.04
C LEU A 188 -10.73 -6.42 -14.13
N VAL A 189 -11.26 -6.43 -12.91
CA VAL A 189 -11.01 -7.51 -11.94
C VAL A 189 -11.44 -8.84 -12.51
N GLY A 190 -12.65 -8.93 -13.07
CA GLY A 190 -13.16 -10.14 -13.69
C GLY A 190 -12.29 -10.65 -14.83
N THR A 191 -11.83 -9.76 -15.68
CA THR A 191 -10.96 -10.11 -16.82
C THR A 191 -9.59 -10.59 -16.35
N ILE A 192 -8.99 -9.91 -15.36
CA ILE A 192 -7.67 -10.28 -14.81
C ILE A 192 -7.75 -11.65 -14.15
N VAL A 193 -8.75 -11.86 -13.28
CA VAL A 193 -8.96 -13.15 -12.60
C VAL A 193 -9.17 -14.28 -13.60
N SER A 194 -10.02 -14.09 -14.61
CA SER A 194 -10.27 -15.12 -15.63
C SER A 194 -9.03 -15.42 -16.47
N THR A 195 -8.19 -14.43 -16.73
CA THR A 195 -6.96 -14.59 -17.51
C THR A 195 -5.88 -15.35 -16.73
N ILE A 196 -5.71 -15.02 -15.42
CA ILE A 196 -4.66 -15.61 -14.59
C ILE A 196 -5.06 -16.97 -14.03
N VAL A 197 -6.31 -17.10 -13.57
CA VAL A 197 -6.78 -18.29 -12.82
C VAL A 197 -7.50 -19.28 -13.72
N GLY A 198 -7.87 -18.87 -14.94
CA GLY A 198 -8.73 -19.65 -15.83
C GLY A 198 -10.22 -19.47 -15.49
N ASN A 199 -11.10 -20.25 -16.11
CA ASN A 199 -12.55 -20.10 -16.01
C ASN A 199 -13.04 -20.06 -14.55
N VAL A 200 -13.11 -18.85 -13.99
CA VAL A 200 -13.82 -18.58 -12.74
C VAL A 200 -15.26 -18.24 -13.11
N GLU A 201 -16.22 -18.93 -12.52
CA GLU A 201 -17.64 -18.68 -12.76
C GLU A 201 -17.96 -17.20 -12.50
N LYS A 202 -18.54 -16.52 -13.49
CA LYS A 202 -18.86 -15.08 -13.43
C LYS A 202 -19.71 -14.68 -12.22
N ASP A 203 -20.46 -15.63 -11.65
CA ASP A 203 -21.30 -15.41 -10.47
C ASP A 203 -20.50 -15.19 -9.18
N HIS A 204 -19.29 -15.74 -9.09
CA HIS A 204 -18.41 -15.54 -7.91
C HIS A 204 -17.80 -14.14 -7.88
N ILE A 205 -17.60 -13.54 -9.05
CA ILE A 205 -17.03 -12.19 -9.20
C ILE A 205 -18.01 -11.14 -8.66
N LYS A 206 -19.30 -11.28 -8.94
CA LYS A 206 -20.35 -10.36 -8.44
C LYS A 206 -20.53 -10.38 -6.92
N GLN A 207 -20.28 -11.52 -6.26
CA GLN A 207 -20.43 -11.62 -4.80
C GLN A 207 -19.29 -10.95 -4.03
N LEU A 208 -18.15 -10.69 -4.67
CA LEU A 208 -16.97 -10.08 -4.04
C LEU A 208 -16.89 -8.56 -4.22
N SER A 209 -17.76 -7.97 -5.04
CA SER A 209 -17.76 -6.54 -5.35
C SER A 209 -18.63 -5.67 -4.41
N ASN A 210 -18.86 -6.11 -3.17
CA ASN A 210 -19.87 -5.54 -2.26
C ASN A 210 -19.51 -4.22 -1.55
N SER A 211 -18.44 -3.53 -1.93
CA SER A 211 -18.05 -2.28 -1.24
C SER A 211 -18.12 -1.03 -2.13
N LYS A 212 -19.08 -0.99 -3.07
CA LYS A 212 -19.32 0.22 -3.86
C LYS A 212 -19.99 1.27 -2.97
N PRO A 213 -19.48 2.52 -2.93
CA PRO A 213 -20.20 3.60 -2.26
C PRO A 213 -21.48 3.90 -3.05
N GLU A 214 -22.58 4.13 -2.33
CA GLU A 214 -23.84 4.57 -2.96
C GLU A 214 -23.72 6.00 -3.51
N ASN A 215 -22.71 6.76 -3.02
CA ASN A 215 -22.49 8.14 -3.38
C ASN A 215 -21.05 8.38 -3.89
N MET A 216 -20.92 8.68 -5.19
CA MET A 216 -19.64 9.00 -5.83
C MET A 216 -18.91 10.19 -5.23
N LYS A 217 -19.65 11.16 -4.63
CA LYS A 217 -19.03 12.25 -3.89
C LYS A 217 -18.26 11.75 -2.66
N ALA A 218 -18.78 10.73 -1.96
CA ALA A 218 -18.09 10.11 -0.83
C ALA A 218 -16.78 9.43 -1.30
N TYR A 219 -16.81 8.77 -2.44
CA TYR A 219 -15.61 8.16 -3.04
C TYR A 219 -14.52 9.20 -3.36
N ASP A 220 -14.84 10.26 -4.09
CA ASP A 220 -13.90 11.34 -4.40
C ASP A 220 -13.30 11.97 -3.12
N LEU A 221 -14.14 12.20 -2.11
CA LEU A 221 -13.70 12.73 -0.82
C LEU A 221 -12.72 11.79 -0.12
N VAL A 222 -12.95 10.47 -0.14
CA VAL A 222 -12.00 9.50 0.42
C VAL A 222 -10.67 9.54 -0.32
N LEU A 223 -10.67 9.58 -1.66
CA LEU A 223 -9.43 9.65 -2.45
C LEU A 223 -8.62 10.91 -2.12
N ARG A 224 -9.27 12.08 -2.02
CA ARG A 224 -8.62 13.34 -1.60
C ARG A 224 -8.06 13.25 -0.18
N GLY A 225 -8.82 12.63 0.74
CA GLY A 225 -8.37 12.39 2.11
C GLY A 225 -7.10 11.53 2.16
N LEU A 226 -7.02 10.51 1.32
CA LEU A 226 -5.85 9.63 1.21
C LEU A 226 -4.59 10.35 0.75
N GLU A 227 -4.68 11.30 -0.18
CA GLU A 227 -3.55 12.11 -0.59
C GLU A 227 -2.91 12.85 0.60
N TYR A 228 -3.74 13.48 1.45
CA TYR A 228 -3.26 14.14 2.67
C TYR A 228 -2.81 13.15 3.74
N HIS A 229 -3.51 12.01 3.88
CA HIS A 229 -3.16 10.96 4.84
C HIS A 229 -1.76 10.40 4.60
N ARG A 230 -1.35 10.16 3.36
CA ARG A 230 0.01 9.71 3.01
C ARG A 230 1.11 10.70 3.40
N ARG A 231 0.75 11.96 3.57
CA ARG A 231 1.63 13.05 4.00
C ARG A 231 1.40 13.45 5.46
N SER A 232 0.63 12.68 6.22
CA SER A 232 0.22 13.03 7.58
C SER A 232 1.39 13.10 8.56
N SER A 233 2.42 12.27 8.37
CA SER A 233 3.65 12.32 9.18
C SER A 233 4.48 13.60 9.00
N ILE A 234 4.23 14.38 7.92
CA ILE A 234 4.98 15.59 7.62
C ILE A 234 4.45 16.79 8.44
N SER A 235 3.13 16.86 8.66
CA SER A 235 2.51 17.94 9.43
C SER A 235 1.13 17.56 9.97
N ALA A 236 0.81 18.09 11.15
CA ALA A 236 -0.53 17.97 11.75
C ALA A 236 -1.62 18.59 10.87
N GLU A 237 -1.29 19.60 10.06
CA GLU A 237 -2.23 20.22 9.12
C GLU A 237 -2.68 19.21 8.04
N ASN A 238 -1.76 18.40 7.49
CA ASN A 238 -2.12 17.35 6.53
C ASN A 238 -3.08 16.34 7.16
N ASN A 239 -2.83 15.95 8.41
CA ASN A 239 -3.69 15.02 9.11
C ASN A 239 -5.08 15.62 9.38
N LYS A 240 -5.17 16.88 9.78
CA LYS A 240 -6.45 17.60 9.93
C LYS A 240 -7.24 17.66 8.62
N LYS A 241 -6.56 17.91 7.50
CA LYS A 241 -7.18 17.89 6.16
C LYS A 241 -7.69 16.49 5.79
N ALA A 242 -6.89 15.46 6.03
CA ALA A 242 -7.31 14.08 5.80
C ALA A 242 -8.57 13.73 6.59
N LEU A 243 -8.59 14.05 7.90
CA LEU A 243 -9.76 13.82 8.77
C LEU A 243 -11.00 14.62 8.32
N ASP A 244 -10.84 15.87 7.87
CA ASP A 244 -11.95 16.66 7.31
C ASP A 244 -12.56 15.97 6.09
N PHE A 245 -11.73 15.52 5.16
CA PHE A 245 -12.20 14.81 3.97
C PHE A 245 -12.92 13.50 4.32
N PHE A 246 -12.40 12.69 5.26
CA PHE A 246 -13.06 11.45 5.67
C PHE A 246 -14.37 11.71 6.42
N ASN A 247 -14.45 12.73 7.26
CA ASN A 247 -15.70 13.10 7.91
C ASN A 247 -16.76 13.54 6.89
N ARG A 248 -16.40 14.37 5.92
CA ARG A 248 -17.29 14.78 4.82
C ARG A 248 -17.70 13.62 3.93
N ALA A 249 -16.83 12.64 3.75
CA ALA A 249 -17.17 11.41 3.04
C ALA A 249 -18.23 10.59 3.80
N ILE A 250 -18.09 10.47 5.13
CA ILE A 250 -19.08 9.81 6.02
C ILE A 250 -20.41 10.57 6.02
N GLU A 251 -20.38 11.91 6.01
CA GLU A 251 -21.59 12.72 5.89
C GLU A 251 -22.32 12.52 4.55
N ALA A 252 -21.55 12.38 3.46
CA ALA A 252 -22.09 12.15 2.13
C ALA A 252 -22.64 10.73 1.95
N ASP A 253 -22.00 9.74 2.54
CA ASP A 253 -22.41 8.33 2.55
C ASP A 253 -22.01 7.64 3.85
N PRO A 254 -22.91 7.58 4.86
CA PRO A 254 -22.63 6.92 6.13
C PRO A 254 -22.41 5.41 6.03
N THR A 255 -22.75 4.79 4.90
CA THR A 255 -22.58 3.34 4.65
C THR A 255 -21.28 3.01 3.94
N TYR A 256 -20.47 4.01 3.55
CA TYR A 256 -19.20 3.79 2.88
C TYR A 256 -18.12 3.36 3.87
N ALA A 257 -17.96 2.06 4.05
CA ALA A 257 -17.07 1.43 5.02
C ALA A 257 -15.62 1.97 5.00
N ARG A 258 -15.07 2.24 3.82
CA ARG A 258 -13.69 2.76 3.66
C ARG A 258 -13.50 4.13 4.28
N ALA A 259 -14.51 5.00 4.25
CA ALA A 259 -14.41 6.32 4.88
C ALA A 259 -14.22 6.20 6.41
N HIS A 260 -14.93 5.27 7.03
CA HIS A 260 -14.79 4.98 8.47
C HIS A 260 -13.42 4.36 8.79
N ALA A 261 -12.94 3.42 7.98
CA ALA A 261 -11.65 2.78 8.17
C ALA A 261 -10.49 3.79 8.11
N TRP A 262 -10.48 4.66 7.10
CA TRP A 262 -9.44 5.69 6.95
C TRP A 262 -9.53 6.81 7.99
N LYS A 263 -10.73 7.14 8.47
CA LYS A 263 -10.88 8.05 9.62
C LYS A 263 -10.19 7.47 10.86
N CYS A 264 -10.42 6.18 11.17
CA CYS A 264 -9.75 5.51 12.28
C CYS A 264 -8.23 5.53 12.13
N CYS A 265 -7.71 5.18 10.94
CA CYS A 265 -6.28 5.17 10.65
C CYS A 265 -5.66 6.57 10.83
N SER A 266 -6.31 7.62 10.34
CA SER A 266 -5.84 8.99 10.50
C SER A 266 -5.83 9.46 11.95
N LEU A 267 -6.81 9.06 12.75
CA LEU A 267 -6.81 9.34 14.20
C LEU A 267 -5.65 8.65 14.91
N GLY A 268 -5.38 7.38 14.57
CA GLY A 268 -4.23 6.64 15.10
C GLY A 268 -2.89 7.30 14.75
N ASN A 269 -2.66 7.64 13.49
CA ASN A 269 -1.44 8.32 13.05
C ASN A 269 -1.25 9.67 13.74
N ASN A 270 -2.35 10.45 13.91
CA ASN A 270 -2.27 11.74 14.59
C ASN A 270 -1.87 11.58 16.06
N SER A 271 -2.39 10.56 16.75
CA SER A 271 -2.04 10.29 18.15
C SER A 271 -0.58 9.90 18.35
N GLU A 272 0.04 9.28 17.33
CA GLU A 272 1.44 8.90 17.37
C GLU A 272 2.38 10.09 17.11
N TRP A 273 2.05 10.91 16.10
CA TRP A 273 2.94 11.97 15.64
C TRP A 273 2.66 13.33 16.26
N PHE A 274 1.43 13.62 16.65
CA PHE A 274 0.98 14.92 17.20
C PHE A 274 0.05 14.73 18.41
N PRO A 275 0.50 14.05 19.47
CA PRO A 275 -0.37 13.69 20.60
C PRO A 275 -0.99 14.90 21.30
N ASP A 276 -0.29 16.03 21.34
CA ASP A 276 -0.77 17.26 21.99
C ASP A 276 -1.89 17.98 21.22
N GLU A 277 -2.13 17.60 19.98
CA GLU A 277 -3.18 18.15 19.12
C GLU A 277 -4.43 17.29 19.05
N MET A 278 -4.49 16.19 19.84
CA MET A 278 -5.61 15.26 19.83
C MET A 278 -6.80 15.78 20.62
N PRO A 279 -8.04 15.65 20.09
CA PRO A 279 -9.26 15.89 20.89
C PRO A 279 -9.34 14.92 22.07
N GLU A 280 -9.91 15.34 23.21
CA GLU A 280 -10.05 14.47 24.40
C GLU A 280 -10.70 13.11 24.10
N ASN A 281 -11.66 13.05 23.18
CA ASN A 281 -12.43 11.86 22.86
C ASN A 281 -11.93 11.09 21.62
N TRP A 282 -10.74 11.40 21.09
CA TRP A 282 -10.26 10.84 19.83
C TRP A 282 -10.25 9.30 19.81
N MET A 283 -9.93 8.67 20.93
CA MET A 283 -9.86 7.22 21.04
C MET A 283 -11.25 6.58 20.88
N ASN A 284 -12.29 7.17 21.50
CA ASN A 284 -13.67 6.72 21.35
C ASN A 284 -14.14 6.88 19.91
N ASP A 285 -13.78 7.99 19.25
CA ASP A 285 -14.11 8.24 17.85
C ASP A 285 -13.39 7.25 16.92
N ALA A 286 -12.14 6.90 17.21
CA ALA A 286 -11.40 5.89 16.47
C ALA A 286 -12.04 4.51 16.60
N PHE A 287 -12.37 4.08 17.83
CA PHE A 287 -13.06 2.81 18.07
C PHE A 287 -14.45 2.77 17.42
N ALA A 288 -15.24 3.83 17.53
CA ALA A 288 -16.54 3.89 16.86
C ALA A 288 -16.40 3.77 15.33
N SER A 289 -15.39 4.41 14.77
CA SER A 289 -15.12 4.38 13.32
C SER A 289 -14.69 2.99 12.86
N VAL A 290 -13.76 2.31 13.56
CA VAL A 290 -13.34 0.96 13.16
C VAL A 290 -14.45 -0.06 13.32
N HIS A 291 -15.25 0.02 14.41
CA HIS A 291 -16.40 -0.87 14.57
C HIS A 291 -17.41 -0.69 13.44
N LYS A 292 -17.70 0.57 13.06
CA LYS A 292 -18.62 0.85 11.96
C LYS A 292 -18.08 0.35 10.61
N ALA A 293 -16.79 0.52 10.35
CA ALA A 293 -16.17 -0.01 9.15
C ALA A 293 -16.31 -1.53 9.04
N LEU A 294 -16.02 -2.26 10.12
CA LEU A 294 -16.11 -3.72 10.16
C LEU A 294 -17.56 -4.23 10.12
N GLU A 295 -18.50 -3.51 10.69
CA GLU A 295 -19.95 -3.81 10.56
C GLU A 295 -20.39 -3.76 9.09
N LEU A 296 -19.91 -2.74 8.36
CA LEU A 296 -20.28 -2.51 6.97
C LEU A 296 -19.52 -3.41 5.99
N ASP A 297 -18.24 -3.67 6.24
CA ASP A 297 -17.39 -4.54 5.40
C ASP A 297 -16.27 -5.21 6.22
N LEU A 298 -16.48 -6.47 6.58
CA LEU A 298 -15.49 -7.28 7.32
C LEU A 298 -14.17 -7.48 6.55
N SER A 299 -14.14 -7.29 5.23
CA SER A 299 -12.92 -7.44 4.43
C SER A 299 -11.89 -6.35 4.72
N LEU A 300 -12.31 -5.24 5.36
CA LEU A 300 -11.43 -4.12 5.73
C LEU A 300 -10.62 -4.34 7.02
N ILE A 301 -10.71 -5.53 7.63
CA ILE A 301 -9.98 -5.85 8.87
C ILE A 301 -8.46 -5.68 8.74
N HIS A 302 -7.93 -5.72 7.53
CA HIS A 302 -6.50 -5.54 7.25
C HIS A 302 -6.05 -4.06 7.17
N ILE A 303 -6.98 -3.12 7.10
CA ILE A 303 -6.70 -1.67 7.13
C ILE A 303 -6.52 -1.22 8.57
#